data_370e8e24670be37d758b46c2345c1cba
#
_entry.id   370e8e24670be37d758b46c2345c1cba
#
_cell.length_a   1.000
_cell.length_b   1.000
_cell.length_c   1.000
_cell.angle_alpha   90.00
_cell.angle_beta   90.00
_cell.angle_gamma   90.00
#
_symmetry.space_group_name_H-M   'P 1'
#
loop_
_entity.id
_entity.type
_entity.pdbx_description
1 polymer ?
#
loop_
_entity_poly.entity_id
_entity_poly.type
_entity_poly.pdbx_seq_one_letter_code
_entity_poly.pdbx_strand_id
1 'polypeptide(L)'
;MFDDVICHLAARVETRVKAELGARFAPLEYAPLGVIEQLARDDEIAVAGSVLATSRRLRTRDLVEIASTKGQDHLLAISGRNNLPEAVTDVIVDRGESKVIRKLANNTSARFSDTGYSKIVARSEADSELIEILGLRVDLPLKFLRDLLKRATNAVRERLMALAPPELQEEIRRVLKAIASVAGGESPPMRDFKQAEAVVRRMKGLNELNDATIIRFAEAKKFDEVAASLAILNNSAPTEMMARLLEGHRTDLILIPCKSAGLGWAAVERVLCDRPAKHRIDEVTLKQALKDYAKLSVETADRTLRFWQLHEKLEK
;
A
#
# COMPACT_ATOMS: atom_id res chain seq x y z
N MET A 1 21.74 47.19 20.15
CA MET A 1 22.16 47.42 21.54
C MET A 1 21.45 46.54 22.56
N PHE A 2 20.09 46.53 22.67
CA PHE A 2 19.38 45.62 23.61
C PHE A 2 19.55 44.14 23.22
N ASP A 3 19.38 43.82 21.96
CA ASP A 3 19.54 42.44 21.42
C ASP A 3 20.97 41.92 21.65
N ASP A 4 21.98 42.75 21.40
CA ASP A 4 23.40 42.38 21.58
C ASP A 4 23.73 42.08 23.04
N VAL A 5 23.17 42.85 23.98
CA VAL A 5 23.35 42.60 25.41
C VAL A 5 22.74 41.27 25.82
N ILE A 6 21.51 40.98 25.38
CA ILE A 6 20.83 39.73 25.73
C ILE A 6 21.55 38.54 25.05
N CYS A 7 22.01 38.66 23.81
CA CYS A 7 22.84 37.62 23.13
C CYS A 7 24.11 37.35 23.94
N HIS A 8 24.81 38.38 24.38
CA HIS A 8 26.03 38.23 25.16
C HIS A 8 25.78 37.55 26.53
N LEU A 9 24.69 37.89 27.21
CA LEU A 9 24.28 37.24 28.45
C LEU A 9 23.87 35.80 28.19
N ALA A 10 23.05 35.52 27.16
CA ALA A 10 22.62 34.19 26.80
C ALA A 10 23.78 33.24 26.46
N ALA A 11 24.88 33.77 25.90
CA ALA A 11 26.08 32.97 25.60
C ALA A 11 26.80 32.48 26.87
N ARG A 12 26.65 33.14 27.99
CA ARG A 12 27.39 32.90 29.25
C ARG A 12 26.60 32.14 30.31
N VAL A 13 25.30 31.90 30.11
CA VAL A 13 24.46 31.21 31.07
C VAL A 13 24.46 29.69 30.82
N GLU A 14 24.12 28.93 31.84
CA GLU A 14 24.01 27.48 31.76
C GLU A 14 22.92 27.04 30.80
N THR A 15 23.05 25.84 30.24
CA THR A 15 22.11 25.23 29.28
C THR A 15 20.66 25.28 29.77
N ARG A 16 20.43 25.04 31.08
CA ARG A 16 19.08 25.09 31.68
C ARG A 16 18.47 26.51 31.56
N VAL A 17 19.25 27.53 31.81
CA VAL A 17 18.78 28.93 31.72
C VAL A 17 18.53 29.32 30.26
N LYS A 18 19.40 28.90 29.33
CA LYS A 18 19.17 29.07 27.89
C LYS A 18 17.87 28.41 27.43
N ALA A 19 17.60 27.18 27.91
CA ALA A 19 16.36 26.45 27.57
C ALA A 19 15.12 27.18 28.08
N GLU A 20 15.17 27.73 29.30
CA GLU A 20 14.08 28.53 29.85
C GLU A 20 13.87 29.84 29.09
N LEU A 21 14.95 30.53 28.72
CA LEU A 21 14.90 31.70 27.85
C LEU A 21 14.28 31.37 26.49
N GLY A 22 14.70 30.26 25.88
CA GLY A 22 14.15 29.77 24.63
C GLY A 22 12.65 29.53 24.72
N ALA A 23 12.21 28.83 25.74
CA ALA A 23 10.77 28.56 25.96
C ALA A 23 9.94 29.82 26.18
N ARG A 24 10.48 30.82 26.88
CA ARG A 24 9.77 32.11 27.14
C ARG A 24 9.78 33.02 25.92
N PHE A 25 10.85 33.06 25.13
CA PHE A 25 10.95 33.95 23.98
C PHE A 25 10.31 33.37 22.71
N ALA A 26 10.27 32.05 22.58
CA ALA A 26 9.75 31.38 21.41
C ALA A 26 8.34 31.87 20.94
N PRO A 27 7.34 32.03 21.84
CA PRO A 27 6.00 32.49 21.45
C PRO A 27 5.89 33.99 21.22
N LEU A 28 6.89 34.80 21.62
CA LEU A 28 6.82 36.27 21.56
C LEU A 28 7.06 36.78 20.15
N GLU A 29 6.12 37.58 19.62
CA GLU A 29 6.22 38.18 18.29
C GLU A 29 7.35 39.21 18.18
N TYR A 30 7.68 39.84 19.28
CA TYR A 30 8.69 40.91 19.36
C TYR A 30 9.98 40.47 20.08
N ALA A 31 10.19 39.13 20.20
CA ALA A 31 11.44 38.62 20.77
C ALA A 31 12.64 39.17 20.02
N PRO A 32 13.76 39.45 20.71
CA PRO A 32 15.01 39.88 20.08
C PRO A 32 15.48 38.87 19.06
N LEU A 33 15.68 39.30 17.80
CA LEU A 33 15.93 38.38 16.68
C LEU A 33 17.27 37.65 16.86
N GLY A 34 18.33 38.36 17.28
CA GLY A 34 19.65 37.73 17.47
C GLY A 34 19.64 36.66 18.52
N VAL A 35 18.91 36.88 19.63
CA VAL A 35 18.75 35.87 20.70
C VAL A 35 18.01 34.63 20.15
N ILE A 36 16.89 34.83 19.41
CA ILE A 36 16.13 33.73 18.82
C ILE A 36 17.01 32.94 17.84
N GLU A 37 17.76 33.62 16.98
CA GLU A 37 18.66 32.97 16.02
C GLU A 37 19.80 32.20 16.73
N GLN A 38 20.35 32.78 17.80
CA GLN A 38 21.39 32.12 18.59
C GLN A 38 20.88 30.86 19.30
N LEU A 39 19.73 30.94 20.00
CA LEU A 39 19.14 29.81 20.69
C LEU A 39 18.68 28.72 19.70
N ALA A 40 18.16 29.08 18.54
CA ALA A 40 17.76 28.12 17.52
C ALA A 40 18.94 27.33 16.94
N ARG A 41 20.15 27.88 16.94
CA ARG A 41 21.38 27.24 16.45
C ARG A 41 22.16 26.50 17.55
N ASP A 42 21.72 26.56 18.79
CA ASP A 42 22.37 25.83 19.90
C ASP A 42 22.37 24.33 19.59
N ASP A 43 23.47 23.63 19.91
CA ASP A 43 23.60 22.19 19.64
C ASP A 43 22.71 21.36 20.57
N GLU A 44 22.39 21.89 21.74
CA GLU A 44 21.52 21.25 22.70
C GLU A 44 20.04 21.44 22.32
N ILE A 45 19.37 20.35 21.98
CA ILE A 45 17.93 20.37 21.61
C ILE A 45 17.05 20.91 22.74
N ALA A 46 17.46 20.73 24.01
CA ALA A 46 16.76 21.28 25.15
C ALA A 46 16.68 22.82 25.08
N VAL A 47 17.66 23.48 24.45
CA VAL A 47 17.71 24.92 24.23
C VAL A 47 16.97 25.29 22.97
N ALA A 48 17.31 24.66 21.83
CA ALA A 48 16.80 25.01 20.53
C ALA A 48 15.35 24.58 20.29
N GLY A 49 14.90 23.51 20.92
CA GLY A 49 13.66 22.83 20.58
C GLY A 49 12.41 23.70 20.61
N SER A 50 12.21 24.46 21.70
CA SER A 50 11.05 25.35 21.83
C SER A 50 11.05 26.46 20.75
N VAL A 51 12.22 27.04 20.49
CA VAL A 51 12.41 28.11 19.50
C VAL A 51 12.15 27.57 18.10
N LEU A 52 12.72 26.40 17.77
CA LEU A 52 12.56 25.73 16.48
C LEU A 52 11.11 25.34 16.25
N ALA A 53 10.39 24.88 17.28
CA ALA A 53 9.02 24.43 17.13
C ALA A 53 8.02 25.57 16.95
N THR A 54 8.19 26.71 17.64
CA THR A 54 7.10 27.68 17.77
C THR A 54 7.44 29.11 17.35
N SER A 55 8.72 29.53 17.37
CA SER A 55 9.06 30.92 17.12
C SER A 55 8.74 31.38 15.68
N ARG A 56 7.91 32.39 15.55
CA ARG A 56 7.58 33.02 14.26
C ARG A 56 8.67 33.97 13.76
N ARG A 57 9.66 34.27 14.57
CA ARG A 57 10.78 35.17 14.21
C ARG A 57 11.80 34.53 13.30
N LEU A 58 11.90 33.17 13.29
CA LEU A 58 12.82 32.46 12.41
C LEU A 58 12.36 32.54 10.95
N ARG A 59 13.27 32.96 10.08
CA ARG A 59 13.03 33.05 8.63
C ARG A 59 13.23 31.67 7.98
N THR A 60 12.66 31.50 6.79
CA THR A 60 12.83 30.25 6.01
C THR A 60 14.30 29.89 5.81
N ARG A 61 15.16 30.86 5.52
CA ARG A 61 16.60 30.63 5.33
C ARG A 61 17.29 30.07 6.60
N ASP A 62 16.90 30.57 7.77
CA ASP A 62 17.46 30.11 9.05
C ASP A 62 17.04 28.68 9.34
N LEU A 63 15.77 28.33 9.06
CA LEU A 63 15.26 26.98 9.19
C LEU A 63 15.92 26.00 8.20
N VAL A 64 16.15 26.41 6.96
CA VAL A 64 16.87 25.62 5.94
C VAL A 64 18.32 25.38 6.37
N GLU A 65 19.01 26.41 6.85
CA GLU A 65 20.39 26.30 7.36
C GLU A 65 20.46 25.31 8.53
N ILE A 66 19.59 25.49 9.54
CA ILE A 66 19.55 24.61 10.71
C ILE A 66 19.17 23.17 10.32
N ALA A 67 18.15 23.00 9.48
CA ALA A 67 17.76 21.69 8.98
C ALA A 67 18.90 21.02 8.16
N SER A 68 19.75 21.80 7.49
CA SER A 68 20.89 21.29 6.72
C SER A 68 22.09 20.90 7.58
N THR A 69 22.26 21.49 8.75
CA THR A 69 23.48 21.34 9.56
C THR A 69 23.28 20.56 10.87
N LYS A 70 22.09 20.66 11.47
CA LYS A 70 21.82 20.05 12.79
C LYS A 70 21.32 18.60 12.70
N GLY A 71 21.23 17.93 13.86
CA GLY A 71 20.84 16.53 14.01
C GLY A 71 19.33 16.27 13.96
N GLN A 72 18.96 15.01 14.14
CA GLN A 72 17.58 14.52 13.99
C GLN A 72 16.58 15.15 14.97
N ASP A 73 17.00 15.46 16.19
CA ASP A 73 16.11 16.09 17.20
C ASP A 73 15.72 17.51 16.78
N HIS A 74 16.64 18.26 16.13
CA HIS A 74 16.35 19.57 15.56
C HIS A 74 15.38 19.48 14.38
N LEU A 75 15.63 18.52 13.47
CA LEU A 75 14.71 18.25 12.37
C LEU A 75 13.32 17.86 12.88
N LEU A 76 13.26 17.05 13.94
CA LEU A 76 12.00 16.65 14.58
C LEU A 76 11.26 17.84 15.16
N ALA A 77 11.96 18.78 15.81
CA ALA A 77 11.36 20.01 16.33
C ALA A 77 10.80 20.87 15.20
N ILE A 78 11.56 21.08 14.11
CA ILE A 78 11.14 21.86 12.95
C ILE A 78 9.94 21.20 12.26
N SER A 79 9.89 19.86 12.13
CA SER A 79 8.82 19.12 11.44
C SER A 79 7.42 19.37 12.02
N GLY A 80 7.32 19.78 13.29
CA GLY A 80 6.06 20.09 13.96
C GLY A 80 5.56 21.53 13.76
N ARG A 81 6.30 22.40 13.07
CA ARG A 81 5.93 23.81 12.89
C ARG A 81 4.71 23.99 12.00
N ASN A 82 3.92 24.98 12.31
CA ASN A 82 2.85 25.40 11.41
C ASN A 82 3.41 26.11 10.16
N ASN A 83 2.78 25.85 9.02
CA ASN A 83 3.07 26.50 7.73
C ASN A 83 4.54 26.35 7.28
N LEU A 84 5.06 25.13 7.31
CA LEU A 84 6.40 24.85 6.79
C LEU A 84 6.45 25.07 5.27
N PRO A 85 7.36 25.91 4.75
CA PRO A 85 7.54 26.10 3.33
C PRO A 85 8.30 24.93 2.67
N GLU A 86 8.10 24.74 1.37
CA GLU A 86 8.70 23.67 0.56
C GLU A 86 10.20 23.57 0.70
N ALA A 87 10.91 24.72 0.72
CA ALA A 87 12.36 24.72 0.86
C ALA A 87 12.87 24.06 2.16
N VAL A 88 12.09 24.13 3.24
CA VAL A 88 12.44 23.49 4.53
C VAL A 88 12.06 22.02 4.51
N THR A 89 10.86 21.69 4.00
CA THR A 89 10.40 20.31 3.92
C THR A 89 11.28 19.46 3.01
N ASP A 90 11.78 20.01 1.89
CA ASP A 90 12.69 19.32 0.98
C ASP A 90 13.99 18.89 1.68
N VAL A 91 14.59 19.79 2.48
CA VAL A 91 15.79 19.45 3.27
C VAL A 91 15.48 18.39 4.32
N ILE A 92 14.34 18.50 5.00
CA ILE A 92 13.94 17.51 6.01
C ILE A 92 13.66 16.15 5.37
N VAL A 93 13.01 16.12 4.19
CA VAL A 93 12.79 14.88 3.44
C VAL A 93 14.11 14.22 3.04
N ASP A 94 15.13 14.98 2.69
CA ASP A 94 16.43 14.43 2.32
C ASP A 94 17.21 13.85 3.50
N ARG A 95 17.18 14.50 4.66
CA ARG A 95 18.04 14.21 5.81
C ARG A 95 17.34 13.50 6.97
N GLY A 96 16.02 13.63 7.09
CA GLY A 96 15.26 13.12 8.24
C GLY A 96 15.23 11.60 8.29
N GLU A 97 15.32 11.02 9.48
CA GLU A 97 15.04 9.62 9.74
C GLU A 97 13.53 9.33 9.77
N SER A 98 13.13 8.07 9.80
CA SER A 98 11.72 7.64 9.73
C SER A 98 10.81 8.39 10.71
N LYS A 99 11.24 8.59 11.95
CA LYS A 99 10.48 9.34 12.98
C LYS A 99 10.21 10.79 12.57
N VAL A 100 11.23 11.45 12.01
CA VAL A 100 11.15 12.85 11.53
C VAL A 100 10.22 12.94 10.34
N ILE A 101 10.37 12.00 9.38
CA ILE A 101 9.58 11.95 8.16
C ILE A 101 8.10 11.68 8.47
N ARG A 102 7.80 10.76 9.39
CA ARG A 102 6.40 10.50 9.82
C ARG A 102 5.80 11.74 10.49
N LYS A 103 6.56 12.43 11.37
CA LYS A 103 6.08 13.67 11.98
C LYS A 103 5.85 14.77 10.94
N LEU A 104 6.75 14.91 9.98
CA LEU A 104 6.60 15.87 8.88
C LEU A 104 5.38 15.54 8.01
N ALA A 105 5.21 14.27 7.63
CA ALA A 105 4.08 13.80 6.83
C ALA A 105 2.73 14.02 7.53
N ASN A 106 2.68 13.83 8.86
CA ASN A 106 1.49 14.07 9.68
C ASN A 106 1.16 15.55 9.88
N ASN A 107 2.11 16.44 9.56
CA ASN A 107 1.88 17.88 9.64
C ASN A 107 1.09 18.37 8.41
N THR A 108 -0.21 18.53 8.55
CA THR A 108 -1.12 18.95 7.47
C THR A 108 -0.86 20.36 6.95
N SER A 109 -0.16 21.19 7.73
CA SER A 109 0.20 22.56 7.34
C SER A 109 1.55 22.67 6.62
N ALA A 110 2.32 21.58 6.55
CA ALA A 110 3.58 21.53 5.84
C ALA A 110 3.33 21.41 4.32
N ARG A 111 3.97 22.27 3.53
CA ARG A 111 3.90 22.24 2.08
C ARG A 111 5.07 21.42 1.53
N PHE A 112 4.78 20.61 0.52
CA PHE A 112 5.78 19.80 -0.17
C PHE A 112 5.87 20.22 -1.63
N SER A 113 7.08 20.29 -2.15
CA SER A 113 7.32 20.41 -3.57
C SER A 113 7.01 19.09 -4.29
N ASP A 114 6.89 19.11 -5.62
CA ASP A 114 6.76 17.88 -6.42
C ASP A 114 7.91 16.91 -6.20
N THR A 115 9.12 17.44 -6.03
CA THR A 115 10.33 16.64 -5.71
C THR A 115 10.28 16.09 -4.29
N GLY A 116 9.80 16.87 -3.33
CA GLY A 116 9.57 16.45 -1.96
C GLY A 116 8.55 15.30 -1.86
N TYR A 117 7.40 15.42 -2.55
CA TYR A 117 6.42 14.33 -2.64
C TYR A 117 6.99 13.07 -3.28
N SER A 118 7.75 13.20 -4.38
CA SER A 118 8.38 12.05 -5.03
C SER A 118 9.32 11.29 -4.09
N LYS A 119 10.17 12.02 -3.37
CA LYS A 119 11.13 11.45 -2.42
C LYS A 119 10.45 10.79 -1.21
N ILE A 120 9.45 11.45 -0.60
CA ILE A 120 8.77 10.91 0.58
C ILE A 120 7.95 9.68 0.25
N VAL A 121 7.30 9.64 -0.93
CA VAL A 121 6.60 8.45 -1.44
C VAL A 121 7.59 7.32 -1.76
N ALA A 122 8.77 7.61 -2.31
CA ALA A 122 9.80 6.59 -2.49
C ALA A 122 10.27 6.00 -1.15
N ARG A 123 10.43 6.82 -0.12
CA ARG A 123 10.83 6.38 1.23
C ARG A 123 9.76 5.58 1.96
N SER A 124 8.49 5.67 1.56
CA SER A 124 7.39 4.93 2.18
C SER A 124 7.35 3.44 1.82
N GLU A 125 8.19 2.96 0.88
CA GLU A 125 8.15 1.58 0.37
C GLU A 125 8.27 0.50 1.47
N ALA A 126 9.08 0.76 2.51
CA ALA A 126 9.26 -0.14 3.65
C ALA A 126 8.52 0.34 4.93
N ASP A 127 7.67 1.36 4.82
CA ASP A 127 7.04 2.02 5.97
C ASP A 127 5.53 2.14 5.79
N SER A 128 4.79 1.11 6.21
CA SER A 128 3.33 1.05 6.11
C SER A 128 2.62 2.19 6.85
N GLU A 129 3.19 2.66 7.99
CA GLU A 129 2.63 3.78 8.74
C GLU A 129 2.78 5.09 7.95
N LEU A 130 3.91 5.28 7.28
CA LEU A 130 4.12 6.44 6.42
C LEU A 130 3.17 6.43 5.22
N ILE A 131 2.89 5.25 4.64
CA ILE A 131 1.89 5.09 3.57
C ILE A 131 0.50 5.54 4.06
N GLU A 132 0.09 5.10 5.26
CA GLU A 132 -1.20 5.49 5.84
C GLU A 132 -1.28 7.01 6.06
N ILE A 133 -0.24 7.60 6.67
CA ILE A 133 -0.20 9.05 6.94
C ILE A 133 -0.29 9.87 5.64
N LEU A 134 0.52 9.52 4.63
CA LEU A 134 0.53 10.22 3.34
C LEU A 134 -0.77 10.03 2.57
N GLY A 135 -1.34 8.82 2.62
CA GLY A 135 -2.59 8.48 1.92
C GLY A 135 -3.81 9.20 2.47
N LEU A 136 -3.76 9.70 3.71
CA LEU A 136 -4.83 10.50 4.34
C LEU A 136 -4.66 12.01 4.12
N ARG A 137 -3.58 12.46 3.49
CA ARG A 137 -3.38 13.88 3.19
C ARG A 137 -4.25 14.33 2.03
N VAL A 138 -5.06 15.33 2.26
CA VAL A 138 -5.96 15.92 1.24
C VAL A 138 -5.18 16.67 0.14
N ASP A 139 -3.99 17.19 0.48
CA ASP A 139 -3.13 17.94 -0.43
C ASP A 139 -2.17 17.06 -1.26
N LEU A 140 -2.23 15.71 -1.10
CA LEU A 140 -1.41 14.79 -1.89
C LEU A 140 -1.89 14.75 -3.36
N PRO A 141 -1.05 15.15 -4.35
CA PRO A 141 -1.46 15.09 -5.74
C PRO A 141 -1.76 13.66 -6.21
N LEU A 142 -2.78 13.49 -7.07
CA LEU A 142 -3.26 12.19 -7.54
C LEU A 142 -2.17 11.28 -8.15
N LYS A 143 -1.17 11.88 -8.80
CA LYS A 143 -0.02 11.13 -9.34
C LYS A 143 0.74 10.38 -8.24
N PHE A 144 0.96 11.03 -7.09
CA PHE A 144 1.67 10.44 -5.95
C PHE A 144 0.77 9.50 -5.14
N LEU A 145 -0.53 9.80 -5.03
CA LEU A 145 -1.49 8.87 -4.43
C LEU A 145 -1.52 7.53 -5.20
N ARG A 146 -1.46 7.57 -6.53
CA ARG A 146 -1.37 6.36 -7.37
C ARG A 146 -0.11 5.55 -7.06
N ASP A 147 1.05 6.21 -6.98
CA ASP A 147 2.32 5.53 -6.71
C ASP A 147 2.39 4.99 -5.28
N LEU A 148 1.80 5.70 -4.32
CA LEU A 148 1.65 5.26 -2.94
C LEU A 148 0.78 4.00 -2.85
N LEU A 149 -0.39 4.00 -3.49
CA LEU A 149 -1.32 2.87 -3.49
C LEU A 149 -0.79 1.64 -4.24
N LYS A 150 0.08 1.81 -5.24
CA LYS A 150 0.78 0.68 -5.87
C LYS A 150 1.71 -0.04 -4.89
N ARG A 151 2.36 0.71 -3.99
CA ARG A 151 3.30 0.19 -2.97
C ARG A 151 2.59 -0.35 -1.72
N ALA A 152 1.36 0.09 -1.47
CA ALA A 152 0.57 -0.31 -0.32
C ALA A 152 0.15 -1.79 -0.40
N THR A 153 0.21 -2.48 0.74
CA THR A 153 -0.39 -3.82 0.90
C THR A 153 -1.92 -3.73 0.89
N ASN A 154 -2.61 -4.84 0.66
CA ASN A 154 -4.07 -4.85 0.70
C ASN A 154 -4.62 -4.37 2.05
N ALA A 155 -4.02 -4.80 3.16
CA ALA A 155 -4.40 -4.35 4.50
C ALA A 155 -4.29 -2.83 4.67
N VAL A 156 -3.21 -2.21 4.16
CA VAL A 156 -3.04 -0.75 4.20
C VAL A 156 -4.07 -0.04 3.33
N ARG A 157 -4.39 -0.58 2.15
CA ARG A 157 -5.45 -0.03 1.27
C ARG A 157 -6.82 -0.05 1.92
N GLU A 158 -7.16 -1.14 2.61
CA GLU A 158 -8.42 -1.26 3.37
C GLU A 158 -8.48 -0.27 4.52
N ARG A 159 -7.39 -0.11 5.28
CA ARG A 159 -7.32 0.89 6.36
C ARG A 159 -7.46 2.32 5.83
N LEU A 160 -6.80 2.64 4.71
CA LEU A 160 -6.95 3.93 4.05
C LEU A 160 -8.39 4.18 3.63
N MET A 161 -9.07 3.18 3.05
CA MET A 161 -10.49 3.29 2.70
C MET A 161 -11.40 3.49 3.92
N ALA A 162 -11.09 2.84 5.04
CA ALA A 162 -11.88 2.96 6.27
C ALA A 162 -11.70 4.31 6.97
N LEU A 163 -10.50 4.89 6.93
CA LEU A 163 -10.14 6.12 7.66
C LEU A 163 -10.28 7.40 6.83
N ALA A 164 -10.28 7.29 5.50
CA ALA A 164 -10.33 8.45 4.62
C ALA A 164 -11.69 9.15 4.69
N PRO A 165 -11.74 10.49 4.60
CA PRO A 165 -12.98 11.21 4.44
C PRO A 165 -13.67 10.84 3.11
N PRO A 166 -15.01 10.98 2.98
CA PRO A 166 -15.78 10.50 1.83
C PRO A 166 -15.24 10.95 0.47
N GLU A 167 -14.79 12.20 0.38
CA GLU A 167 -14.21 12.78 -0.84
C GLU A 167 -12.94 12.05 -1.28
N LEU A 168 -12.05 11.75 -0.32
CA LEU A 168 -10.81 11.03 -0.58
C LEU A 168 -11.04 9.54 -0.84
N GLN A 169 -12.07 8.93 -0.22
CA GLN A 169 -12.46 7.54 -0.50
C GLN A 169 -12.83 7.34 -1.96
N GLU A 170 -13.57 8.27 -2.57
CA GLU A 170 -13.92 8.19 -3.99
C GLU A 170 -12.67 8.29 -4.89
N GLU A 171 -11.71 9.13 -4.52
CA GLU A 171 -10.44 9.21 -5.25
C GLU A 171 -9.59 7.95 -5.10
N ILE A 172 -9.44 7.45 -3.88
CA ILE A 172 -8.74 6.18 -3.62
C ILE A 172 -9.39 5.05 -4.42
N ARG A 173 -10.72 4.93 -4.40
CA ARG A 173 -11.46 3.91 -5.17
C ARG A 173 -11.21 4.04 -6.67
N ARG A 174 -11.23 5.26 -7.21
CA ARG A 174 -10.94 5.54 -8.61
C ARG A 174 -9.52 5.15 -9.00
N VAL A 175 -8.55 5.50 -8.16
CA VAL A 175 -7.14 5.16 -8.37
C VAL A 175 -6.90 3.65 -8.27
N LEU A 176 -7.49 2.97 -7.27
CA LEU A 176 -7.38 1.51 -7.14
C LEU A 176 -7.99 0.79 -8.35
N LYS A 177 -9.14 1.26 -8.85
CA LYS A 177 -9.73 0.74 -10.10
C LYS A 177 -8.81 0.94 -11.29
N ALA A 178 -8.17 2.11 -11.40
CA ALA A 178 -7.20 2.39 -12.46
C ALA A 178 -5.91 1.56 -12.33
N ILE A 179 -5.42 1.30 -11.11
CA ILE A 179 -4.28 0.40 -10.87
C ILE A 179 -4.65 -1.03 -11.25
N ALA A 180 -5.82 -1.50 -10.87
CA ALA A 180 -6.32 -2.82 -11.21
C ALA A 180 -6.45 -3.00 -12.73
N SER A 181 -6.89 -1.97 -13.46
CA SER A 181 -6.99 -2.00 -14.93
C SER A 181 -5.64 -1.99 -15.65
N VAL A 182 -4.58 -1.47 -15.01
CA VAL A 182 -3.21 -1.42 -15.59
C VAL A 182 -2.38 -2.63 -15.19
N ALA A 183 -2.56 -3.14 -13.96
CA ALA A 183 -1.80 -4.29 -13.41
C ALA A 183 -2.36 -5.65 -13.87
N GLY A 184 -3.61 -5.69 -14.24
CA GLY A 184 -4.22 -6.80 -14.97
C GLY A 184 -4.89 -6.16 -16.17
N GLY A 185 -4.51 -6.56 -17.35
CA GLY A 185 -5.47 -6.35 -18.41
C GLY A 185 -6.83 -6.71 -17.82
N GLU A 186 -7.72 -5.74 -17.77
CA GLU A 186 -9.10 -5.83 -17.31
C GLU A 186 -9.32 -6.81 -16.15
N SER A 187 -9.47 -6.31 -14.90
CA SER A 187 -10.38 -7.04 -14.01
C SER A 187 -11.68 -7.12 -14.78
N PRO A 188 -12.12 -8.31 -15.20
CA PRO A 188 -13.38 -8.41 -15.90
C PRO A 188 -14.43 -7.73 -15.03
N PRO A 189 -15.42 -7.03 -15.61
CA PRO A 189 -16.60 -6.60 -14.88
C PRO A 189 -17.03 -7.81 -14.05
N MET A 190 -17.46 -7.60 -12.80
CA MET A 190 -17.92 -8.70 -11.92
C MET A 190 -18.71 -9.67 -12.80
N ARG A 191 -18.05 -10.75 -13.24
CA ARG A 191 -18.66 -11.70 -14.17
C ARG A 191 -19.84 -12.29 -13.45
N ASP A 192 -21.01 -12.14 -14.02
CA ASP A 192 -22.20 -12.77 -13.47
C ASP A 192 -22.17 -14.26 -13.82
N PHE A 193 -21.62 -15.06 -12.93
CA PHE A 193 -21.55 -16.53 -13.09
C PHE A 193 -22.91 -17.23 -12.93
N LYS A 194 -23.99 -16.48 -12.64
CA LYS A 194 -25.33 -17.07 -12.39
C LYS A 194 -25.80 -17.95 -13.52
N GLN A 195 -25.57 -17.54 -14.78
CA GLN A 195 -25.97 -18.35 -15.94
C GLN A 195 -25.15 -19.63 -16.04
N ALA A 196 -23.82 -19.54 -15.90
CA ALA A 196 -22.93 -20.69 -15.93
C ALA A 196 -23.26 -21.66 -14.79
N GLU A 197 -23.44 -21.13 -13.56
CA GLU A 197 -23.83 -21.94 -12.41
C GLU A 197 -25.19 -22.63 -12.60
N ALA A 198 -26.17 -21.95 -13.18
CA ALA A 198 -27.48 -22.53 -13.43
C ALA A 198 -27.40 -23.71 -14.43
N VAL A 199 -26.61 -23.55 -15.51
CA VAL A 199 -26.36 -24.59 -16.50
C VAL A 199 -25.68 -25.80 -15.83
N VAL A 200 -24.59 -25.56 -15.08
CA VAL A 200 -23.82 -26.63 -14.46
C VAL A 200 -24.60 -27.35 -13.35
N ARG A 201 -25.37 -26.61 -12.52
CA ARG A 201 -26.24 -27.21 -11.51
C ARG A 201 -27.31 -28.12 -12.12
N ARG A 202 -27.89 -27.70 -13.27
CA ARG A 202 -28.85 -28.53 -13.99
C ARG A 202 -28.18 -29.81 -14.49
N MET A 203 -26.98 -29.73 -15.06
CA MET A 203 -26.22 -30.91 -15.54
C MET A 203 -25.85 -31.83 -14.37
N LYS A 204 -25.46 -31.30 -13.21
CA LYS A 204 -25.20 -32.10 -12.00
C LYS A 204 -26.48 -32.83 -11.54
N GLY A 205 -27.64 -32.16 -11.58
CA GLY A 205 -28.93 -32.79 -11.25
C GLY A 205 -29.31 -33.92 -12.21
N LEU A 206 -28.89 -33.87 -13.47
CA LEU A 206 -29.09 -34.90 -14.49
C LEU A 206 -27.98 -35.97 -14.50
N ASN A 207 -26.99 -35.87 -13.60
CA ASN A 207 -25.79 -36.73 -13.58
C ASN A 207 -24.94 -36.67 -14.87
N GLU A 208 -25.02 -35.56 -15.59
CA GLU A 208 -24.30 -35.31 -16.85
C GLU A 208 -23.00 -34.53 -16.65
N LEU A 209 -22.71 -34.07 -15.42
CA LEU A 209 -21.48 -33.33 -15.10
C LEU A 209 -20.34 -34.33 -14.87
N ASN A 210 -19.58 -34.61 -15.91
CA ASN A 210 -18.46 -35.55 -15.94
C ASN A 210 -17.29 -34.96 -16.74
N ASP A 211 -16.16 -35.68 -16.81
CA ASP A 211 -14.97 -35.28 -17.54
C ASP A 211 -15.24 -34.88 -19.00
N ALA A 212 -16.11 -35.62 -19.72
CA ALA A 212 -16.46 -35.32 -21.10
C ALA A 212 -17.18 -33.98 -21.22
N THR A 213 -17.98 -33.62 -20.26
CA THR A 213 -18.68 -32.33 -20.23
C THR A 213 -17.71 -31.17 -19.97
N ILE A 214 -16.76 -31.35 -19.05
CA ILE A 214 -15.72 -30.34 -18.77
C ILE A 214 -14.80 -30.16 -20.00
N ILE A 215 -14.42 -31.23 -20.67
CA ILE A 215 -13.66 -31.20 -21.93
C ILE A 215 -14.43 -30.36 -22.97
N ARG A 216 -15.70 -30.63 -23.19
CA ARG A 216 -16.54 -29.85 -24.13
C ARG A 216 -16.60 -28.37 -23.77
N PHE A 217 -16.70 -28.01 -22.49
CA PHE A 217 -16.68 -26.62 -22.07
C PHE A 217 -15.34 -25.96 -22.34
N ALA A 218 -14.22 -26.65 -22.04
CA ALA A 218 -12.88 -26.15 -22.30
C ALA A 218 -12.65 -25.91 -23.80
N GLU A 219 -12.96 -26.90 -24.65
CA GLU A 219 -12.85 -26.82 -26.12
C GLU A 219 -13.72 -25.70 -26.72
N ALA A 220 -14.92 -25.51 -26.18
CA ALA A 220 -15.82 -24.42 -26.58
C ALA A 220 -15.41 -23.06 -26.00
N LYS A 221 -14.29 -22.99 -25.25
CA LYS A 221 -13.80 -21.78 -24.55
C LYS A 221 -14.82 -21.15 -23.59
N LYS A 222 -15.69 -21.98 -23.03
CA LYS A 222 -16.69 -21.63 -22.03
C LYS A 222 -16.08 -21.69 -20.63
N PHE A 223 -15.18 -20.74 -20.36
CA PHE A 223 -14.37 -20.77 -19.12
C PHE A 223 -15.20 -20.53 -17.87
N ASP A 224 -16.32 -19.81 -17.96
CA ASP A 224 -17.23 -19.57 -16.84
C ASP A 224 -17.93 -20.87 -16.43
N GLU A 225 -18.32 -21.72 -17.40
CA GLU A 225 -18.87 -23.02 -17.13
C GLU A 225 -17.83 -24.02 -16.60
N VAL A 226 -16.56 -23.91 -17.03
CA VAL A 226 -15.46 -24.68 -16.44
C VAL A 226 -15.25 -24.28 -14.98
N ALA A 227 -15.19 -22.99 -14.68
CA ALA A 227 -15.05 -22.48 -13.31
C ALA A 227 -16.22 -22.91 -12.43
N ALA A 228 -17.46 -22.77 -12.90
CA ALA A 228 -18.65 -23.22 -12.21
C ALA A 228 -18.67 -24.74 -11.99
N SER A 229 -18.17 -25.53 -12.95
CA SER A 229 -18.05 -27.00 -12.83
C SER A 229 -17.10 -27.38 -11.71
N LEU A 230 -15.91 -26.78 -11.67
CA LEU A 230 -14.94 -26.99 -10.60
C LEU A 230 -15.50 -26.54 -9.25
N ALA A 231 -16.19 -25.40 -9.20
CA ALA A 231 -16.83 -24.87 -7.97
C ALA A 231 -17.88 -25.85 -7.42
N ILE A 232 -18.75 -26.37 -8.26
CA ILE A 232 -19.84 -27.27 -7.88
C ILE A 232 -19.33 -28.68 -7.52
N LEU A 233 -18.32 -29.17 -8.19
CA LEU A 233 -17.68 -30.47 -7.87
C LEU A 233 -16.88 -30.38 -6.56
N ASN A 234 -16.36 -29.25 -6.22
CA ASN A 234 -15.61 -28.98 -4.97
C ASN A 234 -16.50 -28.44 -3.84
N ASN A 235 -17.68 -29.02 -3.64
CA ASN A 235 -18.61 -28.70 -2.57
C ASN A 235 -19.07 -27.24 -2.56
N SER A 236 -19.36 -26.68 -3.72
CA SER A 236 -19.82 -25.30 -3.90
C SER A 236 -18.80 -24.26 -3.40
N ALA A 237 -17.54 -24.49 -3.74
CA ALA A 237 -16.52 -23.43 -3.61
C ALA A 237 -16.95 -22.18 -4.39
N PRO A 238 -16.46 -20.96 -4.04
CA PRO A 238 -16.79 -19.77 -4.80
C PRO A 238 -16.36 -19.88 -6.27
N THR A 239 -17.28 -19.64 -7.21
CA THR A 239 -16.99 -19.72 -8.66
C THR A 239 -15.93 -18.69 -9.08
N GLU A 240 -15.95 -17.51 -8.44
CA GLU A 240 -14.95 -16.45 -8.63
C GLU A 240 -13.53 -16.91 -8.27
N MET A 241 -13.39 -17.72 -7.23
CA MET A 241 -12.11 -18.32 -6.83
C MET A 241 -11.61 -19.27 -7.91
N MET A 242 -12.45 -20.14 -8.44
CA MET A 242 -12.10 -21.07 -9.51
C MET A 242 -11.72 -20.32 -10.81
N ALA A 243 -12.46 -19.27 -11.16
CA ALA A 243 -12.16 -18.42 -12.31
C ALA A 243 -10.78 -17.75 -12.17
N ARG A 244 -10.46 -17.19 -11.01
CA ARG A 244 -9.13 -16.60 -10.74
C ARG A 244 -8.00 -17.62 -10.83
N LEU A 245 -8.20 -18.86 -10.37
CA LEU A 245 -7.21 -19.92 -10.50
C LEU A 245 -6.99 -20.29 -11.97
N LEU A 246 -8.04 -20.39 -12.78
CA LEU A 246 -7.97 -20.69 -14.21
C LEU A 246 -7.29 -19.57 -15.01
N GLU A 247 -7.46 -18.31 -14.63
CA GLU A 247 -6.84 -17.14 -15.27
C GLU A 247 -5.41 -16.87 -14.77
N GLY A 248 -5.00 -17.47 -13.66
CA GLY A 248 -3.68 -17.28 -13.04
C GLY A 248 -2.53 -17.86 -13.86
N HIS A 249 -1.31 -17.35 -13.67
CA HIS A 249 -0.10 -17.86 -14.35
C HIS A 249 0.39 -19.21 -13.80
N ARG A 250 0.02 -19.55 -12.56
CA ARG A 250 0.50 -20.72 -11.85
C ARG A 250 -0.32 -21.96 -12.20
N THR A 251 0.28 -22.86 -12.97
CA THR A 251 -0.34 -24.12 -13.40
C THR A 251 -0.57 -25.09 -12.24
N ASP A 252 0.35 -25.14 -11.28
CA ASP A 252 0.29 -26.00 -10.10
C ASP A 252 -0.96 -25.77 -9.23
N LEU A 253 -1.42 -24.53 -9.12
CA LEU A 253 -2.59 -24.18 -8.32
C LEU A 253 -3.90 -24.74 -8.92
N ILE A 254 -3.97 -24.90 -10.25
CA ILE A 254 -5.17 -25.41 -10.94
C ILE A 254 -5.30 -26.92 -10.76
N LEU A 255 -4.17 -27.63 -10.59
CA LEU A 255 -4.18 -29.06 -10.37
C LEU A 255 -4.93 -29.43 -9.08
N ILE A 256 -4.93 -28.56 -8.08
CA ILE A 256 -5.55 -28.81 -6.78
C ILE A 256 -7.07 -28.94 -6.90
N PRO A 257 -7.85 -27.96 -7.41
CA PRO A 257 -9.29 -28.13 -7.57
C PRO A 257 -9.66 -29.21 -8.58
N CYS A 258 -8.85 -29.46 -9.61
CA CYS A 258 -9.07 -30.56 -10.54
C CYS A 258 -8.93 -31.94 -9.86
N LYS A 259 -7.92 -32.08 -8.98
CA LYS A 259 -7.69 -33.32 -8.22
C LYS A 259 -8.75 -33.57 -7.18
N SER A 260 -9.14 -32.55 -6.44
CA SER A 260 -10.21 -32.59 -5.46
C SER A 260 -11.56 -32.93 -6.11
N ALA A 261 -11.83 -32.41 -7.31
CA ALA A 261 -13.01 -32.75 -8.11
C ALA A 261 -12.99 -34.18 -8.70
N GLY A 262 -11.88 -34.90 -8.57
CA GLY A 262 -11.74 -36.28 -9.09
C GLY A 262 -11.61 -36.38 -10.62
N LEU A 263 -11.18 -35.31 -11.30
CA LEU A 263 -11.08 -35.30 -12.77
C LEU A 263 -9.95 -36.22 -13.25
N GLY A 264 -10.18 -36.92 -14.37
CA GLY A 264 -9.13 -37.63 -15.08
C GLY A 264 -8.15 -36.69 -15.77
N TRP A 265 -6.93 -37.17 -16.03
CA TRP A 265 -5.87 -36.34 -16.65
C TRP A 265 -6.31 -35.72 -17.99
N ALA A 266 -7.05 -36.46 -18.84
CA ALA A 266 -7.52 -35.94 -20.12
C ALA A 266 -8.35 -34.64 -19.98
N ALA A 267 -9.19 -34.55 -18.96
CA ALA A 267 -9.95 -33.33 -18.67
C ALA A 267 -9.07 -32.22 -18.13
N VAL A 268 -8.13 -32.54 -17.24
CA VAL A 268 -7.16 -31.56 -16.70
C VAL A 268 -6.26 -31.00 -17.78
N GLU A 269 -5.70 -31.85 -18.64
CA GLU A 269 -4.88 -31.45 -19.79
C GLU A 269 -5.63 -30.51 -20.70
N ARG A 270 -6.89 -30.80 -21.00
CA ARG A 270 -7.73 -29.95 -21.85
C ARG A 270 -8.00 -28.59 -21.22
N VAL A 271 -8.35 -28.57 -19.94
CA VAL A 271 -8.52 -27.32 -19.17
C VAL A 271 -7.24 -26.48 -19.19
N LEU A 272 -6.07 -27.09 -19.04
CA LEU A 272 -4.77 -26.40 -19.08
C LEU A 272 -4.42 -25.87 -20.47
N CYS A 273 -4.66 -26.64 -21.53
CA CYS A 273 -4.31 -26.28 -22.92
C CYS A 273 -5.23 -25.20 -23.49
N ASP A 274 -6.51 -25.20 -23.16
CA ASP A 274 -7.51 -24.29 -23.73
C ASP A 274 -7.65 -22.97 -22.95
N ARG A 275 -6.76 -22.68 -22.03
CA ARG A 275 -6.68 -21.39 -21.29
C ARG A 275 -6.58 -20.18 -22.25
N PRO A 276 -6.92 -18.96 -21.81
CA PRO A 276 -6.72 -17.74 -22.60
C PRO A 276 -5.30 -17.67 -23.20
N ALA A 277 -5.18 -17.13 -24.43
CA ALA A 277 -3.94 -17.17 -25.22
C ALA A 277 -2.68 -16.65 -24.48
N LYS A 278 -2.85 -15.67 -23.58
CA LYS A 278 -1.76 -15.13 -22.72
C LYS A 278 -1.23 -16.13 -21.68
N HIS A 279 -1.89 -17.25 -21.47
CA HIS A 279 -1.54 -18.27 -20.48
C HIS A 279 -1.35 -19.66 -21.09
N ARG A 280 -1.09 -19.73 -22.42
CA ARG A 280 -0.83 -21.01 -23.08
C ARG A 280 0.34 -21.72 -22.42
N ILE A 281 0.13 -23.00 -22.12
CA ILE A 281 1.13 -23.86 -21.51
C ILE A 281 2.03 -24.47 -22.60
N ASP A 282 3.34 -24.52 -22.35
CA ASP A 282 4.29 -25.22 -23.20
C ASP A 282 4.32 -26.73 -22.87
N GLU A 283 4.84 -27.51 -23.80
CA GLU A 283 4.87 -28.99 -23.69
C GLU A 283 5.69 -29.49 -22.49
N VAL A 284 6.73 -28.73 -22.11
CA VAL A 284 7.61 -29.08 -20.97
C VAL A 284 6.82 -28.88 -19.65
N THR A 285 6.15 -27.78 -19.51
CA THR A 285 5.32 -27.46 -18.33
C THR A 285 4.14 -28.43 -18.23
N LEU A 286 3.54 -28.84 -19.36
CA LEU A 286 2.45 -29.83 -19.37
C LEU A 286 2.93 -31.22 -18.88
N LYS A 287 4.10 -31.68 -19.33
CA LYS A 287 4.71 -32.92 -18.84
C LYS A 287 5.04 -32.87 -17.35
N GLN A 288 5.46 -31.72 -16.85
CA GLN A 288 5.68 -31.51 -15.41
C GLN A 288 4.36 -31.53 -14.63
N ALA A 289 3.34 -30.85 -15.14
CA ALA A 289 2.01 -30.85 -14.53
C ALA A 289 1.39 -32.25 -14.42
N LEU A 290 1.60 -33.12 -15.42
CA LEU A 290 1.19 -34.53 -15.36
C LEU A 290 1.85 -35.27 -14.19
N LYS A 291 3.17 -35.08 -14.02
CA LYS A 291 3.91 -35.74 -12.92
C LYS A 291 3.43 -35.23 -11.55
N ASP A 292 3.18 -33.95 -11.45
CA ASP A 292 2.73 -33.32 -10.20
C ASP A 292 1.29 -33.72 -9.88
N TYR A 293 0.42 -33.81 -10.90
CA TYR A 293 -0.94 -34.31 -10.76
C TYR A 293 -1.00 -35.77 -10.30
N ALA A 294 -0.12 -36.63 -10.84
CA ALA A 294 -0.03 -38.04 -10.46
C ALA A 294 0.40 -38.20 -8.98
N LYS A 295 1.31 -37.33 -8.50
CA LYS A 295 1.79 -37.35 -7.11
C LYS A 295 0.82 -36.75 -6.10
N LEU A 296 -0.05 -35.86 -6.55
CA LEU A 296 -1.01 -35.17 -5.68
C LEU A 296 -2.10 -36.15 -5.21
N SER A 297 -2.26 -36.32 -3.90
CA SER A 297 -3.36 -37.12 -3.37
C SER A 297 -4.65 -36.28 -3.28
N VAL A 298 -5.80 -36.94 -3.41
CA VAL A 298 -7.12 -36.30 -3.28
C VAL A 298 -7.25 -35.65 -1.90
N GLU A 299 -6.82 -36.35 -0.84
CA GLU A 299 -6.88 -35.83 0.54
C GLU A 299 -6.07 -34.54 0.72
N THR A 300 -4.87 -34.45 0.12
CA THR A 300 -4.04 -33.25 0.16
C THR A 300 -4.71 -32.10 -0.61
N ALA A 301 -5.26 -32.41 -1.79
CA ALA A 301 -5.98 -31.43 -2.60
C ALA A 301 -7.20 -30.87 -1.86
N ASP A 302 -8.01 -31.71 -1.26
CA ASP A 302 -9.19 -31.33 -0.46
C ASP A 302 -8.81 -30.47 0.74
N ARG A 303 -7.76 -30.85 1.46
CA ARG A 303 -7.29 -30.08 2.63
C ARG A 303 -6.82 -28.69 2.22
N THR A 304 -6.05 -28.62 1.14
CA THR A 304 -5.55 -27.33 0.62
C THR A 304 -6.68 -26.46 0.13
N LEU A 305 -7.66 -27.01 -0.57
CA LEU A 305 -8.81 -26.28 -1.07
C LEU A 305 -9.69 -25.72 0.07
N ARG A 306 -9.94 -26.53 1.11
CA ARG A 306 -10.65 -26.08 2.32
C ARG A 306 -9.92 -24.95 3.04
N PHE A 307 -8.59 -25.03 3.13
CA PHE A 307 -7.77 -23.95 3.69
C PHE A 307 -7.96 -22.65 2.90
N TRP A 308 -7.93 -22.68 1.57
CA TRP A 308 -8.17 -21.51 0.73
C TRP A 308 -9.57 -20.93 0.89
N GLN A 309 -10.61 -21.79 0.96
CA GLN A 309 -11.98 -21.36 1.19
C GLN A 309 -12.18 -20.68 2.55
N LEU A 310 -11.47 -21.12 3.58
CA LEU A 310 -11.50 -20.50 4.90
C LEU A 310 -10.82 -19.13 4.90
N HIS A 311 -9.66 -19.01 4.24
CA HIS A 311 -8.97 -17.72 4.10
C HIS A 311 -9.80 -16.70 3.30
N GLU A 312 -10.43 -17.11 2.23
CA GLU A 312 -11.28 -16.21 1.43
C GLU A 312 -12.57 -15.75 2.19
N LYS A 313 -13.04 -16.54 3.16
CA LYS A 313 -14.15 -16.16 4.05
C LYS A 313 -13.71 -15.21 5.17
N LEU A 314 -12.44 -15.23 5.57
CA LEU A 314 -11.90 -14.34 6.60
C LEU A 314 -11.47 -12.98 6.01
N GLU A 315 -11.30 -12.89 4.67
CA GLU A 315 -10.97 -11.67 3.93
C GLU A 315 -12.22 -10.93 3.39
N LYS A 316 -13.44 -11.47 3.59
CA LYS A 316 -14.72 -10.83 3.31
C LYS A 316 -15.40 -10.34 4.59
#